data_163dd96ea97f55a7fe5ef6381cf1b992
#
_entry.id   163dd96ea97f55a7fe5ef6381cf1b992
#
_cell.length_a   1.000
_cell.length_b   1.000
_cell.length_c   1.000
_cell.angle_alpha   90.00
_cell.angle_beta   90.00
_cell.angle_gamma   90.00
#
_symmetry.space_group_name_H-M   'P 1'
#
loop_
_entity.id
_entity.type
_entity.pdbx_description
1 polymer ?
#
loop_
_entity_poly.entity_id
_entity_poly.type
_entity_poly.pdbx_seq_one_letter_code
_entity_poly.pdbx_strand_id
1 'polypeptide(L)'
;YWITKGNKMSRLHDMGGRFGDGSIPVPRDNDNEVTNSEPTFKYEWHAKAWAITLAAGALGEWNLDISRHYRECLPPKDYINFSYYEKWLAALTNLLIDKKLISLSELKEYVSAAENGTLKKFSDNDIKLDQRTWLAKDVQKTLGWGGPSIRDTNASPVFNIGDKVITQNYNPNKDISGGHTRLPKYAMGRVGVIHSYNNNH
;
A
#
# COMPACT_ATOMS: atom_id res chain seq x y z
N TYR A 1 1.02 -5.15 -18.90
CA TYR A 1 2.24 -5.01 -18.09
C TYR A 1 2.25 -3.63 -17.46
N TRP A 2 2.19 -3.58 -16.13
CA TRP A 2 1.97 -2.39 -15.30
C TRP A 2 3.26 -1.59 -15.02
N ILE A 3 4.34 -1.86 -15.73
CA ILE A 3 5.65 -1.28 -15.46
C ILE A 3 5.78 0.02 -16.22
N THR A 4 5.55 1.11 -15.55
CA THR A 4 5.84 2.44 -16.08
C THR A 4 7.27 2.84 -15.71
N LYS A 5 8.16 2.83 -16.71
CA LYS A 5 9.38 3.64 -16.68
C LYS A 5 8.97 5.10 -16.89
N GLY A 6 8.68 5.82 -15.84
CA GLY A 6 8.38 7.24 -15.91
C GLY A 6 8.67 7.89 -14.56
N ASN A 7 8.85 9.19 -14.53
CA ASN A 7 8.97 9.94 -13.29
C ASN A 7 7.85 9.54 -12.34
N LYS A 8 8.21 8.86 -11.26
CA LYS A 8 7.29 8.47 -10.20
C LYS A 8 6.86 9.74 -9.47
N MET A 9 5.89 10.43 -10.02
CA MET A 9 5.22 11.49 -9.28
C MET A 9 4.16 10.87 -8.42
N SER A 10 4.40 10.87 -7.10
CA SER A 10 3.35 10.56 -6.15
C SER A 10 2.17 11.48 -6.40
N ARG A 11 1.00 10.92 -6.58
CA ARG A 11 -0.23 11.67 -6.55
C ARG A 11 -0.74 11.69 -5.13
N LEU A 12 -1.43 12.76 -4.80
CA LEU A 12 -2.14 12.83 -3.55
C LEU A 12 -3.05 11.62 -3.43
N HIS A 13 -3.07 11.01 -2.27
CA HIS A 13 -4.05 10.01 -1.88
C HIS A 13 -5.42 10.70 -1.78
N ASP A 14 -5.93 11.11 -2.91
CA ASP A 14 -7.12 11.92 -3.06
C ASP A 14 -8.13 11.14 -3.89
N MET A 15 -9.20 10.75 -3.25
CA MET A 15 -10.33 10.06 -3.87
C MET A 15 -11.00 10.91 -4.96
N GLY A 16 -10.69 12.21 -5.04
CA GLY A 16 -11.21 13.11 -6.04
C GLY A 16 -10.73 12.83 -7.47
N GLY A 17 -9.62 12.12 -7.62
CA GLY A 17 -9.03 11.86 -8.92
C GLY A 17 -8.63 13.13 -9.66
N ARG A 18 -8.27 12.99 -10.94
CA ARG A 18 -8.13 14.13 -11.85
C ARG A 18 -9.26 14.12 -12.85
N PHE A 19 -9.68 15.31 -13.27
CA PHE A 19 -10.58 15.43 -14.40
C PHE A 19 -10.01 14.69 -15.62
N GLY A 20 -10.79 13.78 -16.19
CA GLY A 20 -10.38 12.94 -17.31
C GLY A 20 -9.79 11.57 -16.96
N ASP A 21 -9.51 11.28 -15.69
CA ASP A 21 -9.06 9.94 -15.25
C ASP A 21 -10.22 8.91 -15.16
N GLY A 22 -11.45 9.36 -15.37
CA GLY A 22 -12.67 8.54 -15.28
C GLY A 22 -13.40 8.70 -13.94
N SER A 23 -14.55 8.09 -13.85
CA SER A 23 -15.33 8.06 -12.62
C SER A 23 -14.75 7.03 -11.65
N ILE A 24 -14.81 7.33 -10.35
CA ILE A 24 -14.48 6.36 -9.30
C ILE A 24 -15.52 5.23 -9.38
N PRO A 25 -15.11 3.96 -9.48
CA PRO A 25 -16.04 2.85 -9.44
C PRO A 25 -16.65 2.76 -8.03
N VAL A 26 -17.87 3.21 -7.92
CA VAL A 26 -18.67 3.01 -6.71
C VAL A 26 -19.36 1.66 -6.82
N PRO A 27 -19.31 0.79 -5.79
CA PRO A 27 -20.14 -0.40 -5.77
C PRO A 27 -21.57 0.01 -6.05
N ARG A 28 -22.20 -0.56 -7.06
CA ARG A 28 -23.62 -0.30 -7.32
C ARG A 28 -24.41 -1.03 -6.23
N ASP A 29 -25.12 -0.28 -5.42
CA ASP A 29 -26.05 -0.77 -4.42
C ASP A 29 -27.24 -1.45 -5.10
N ASN A 30 -27.01 -2.56 -5.77
CA ASN A 30 -28.11 -3.46 -6.14
C ASN A 30 -28.42 -4.47 -5.02
N ASP A 31 -27.62 -4.46 -3.97
CA ASP A 31 -27.81 -5.27 -2.79
C ASP A 31 -28.26 -4.34 -1.64
N ASN A 32 -29.58 -4.16 -1.51
CA ASN A 32 -30.23 -3.51 -0.36
C ASN A 32 -29.98 -4.25 0.97
N GLU A 33 -29.02 -5.10 1.03
CA GLU A 33 -28.50 -5.71 2.24
C GLU A 33 -27.12 -5.12 2.54
N VAL A 34 -27.12 -4.03 3.30
CA VAL A 34 -25.98 -3.67 4.13
C VAL A 34 -25.84 -4.78 5.17
N THR A 35 -25.45 -5.94 4.73
CA THR A 35 -24.95 -6.96 5.63
C THR A 35 -23.53 -6.53 6.01
N ASN A 36 -23.31 -6.27 7.29
CA ASN A 36 -22.02 -6.01 7.92
C ASN A 36 -21.01 -7.17 7.78
N SER A 37 -21.07 -7.91 6.68
CA SER A 37 -20.31 -9.13 6.44
C SER A 37 -19.75 -9.24 5.02
N GLU A 38 -19.22 -8.13 4.45
CA GLU A 38 -18.33 -8.35 3.32
C GLU A 38 -17.17 -9.22 3.78
N PRO A 39 -16.91 -10.37 3.11
CA PRO A 39 -15.79 -11.22 3.50
C PRO A 39 -14.49 -10.42 3.31
N THR A 40 -13.59 -10.48 4.28
CA THR A 40 -12.27 -9.84 4.23
C THR A 40 -11.54 -10.14 2.91
N PHE A 41 -11.74 -11.33 2.39
CA PHE A 41 -11.25 -11.78 1.08
C PHE A 41 -12.40 -12.31 0.25
N LYS A 42 -12.85 -11.54 -0.73
CA LYS A 42 -13.90 -11.95 -1.66
C LYS A 42 -13.50 -13.13 -2.56
N TYR A 43 -12.21 -13.20 -2.91
CA TYR A 43 -11.63 -14.26 -3.73
C TYR A 43 -10.37 -14.81 -3.05
N GLU A 44 -10.05 -16.07 -3.32
CA GLU A 44 -8.87 -16.73 -2.75
C GLU A 44 -7.56 -15.99 -3.05
N TRP A 45 -7.44 -15.42 -4.24
CA TRP A 45 -6.25 -14.68 -4.63
C TRP A 45 -6.05 -13.39 -3.82
N HIS A 46 -7.10 -12.81 -3.22
CA HIS A 46 -6.98 -11.66 -2.31
C HIS A 46 -6.15 -12.01 -1.08
N ALA A 47 -6.43 -13.17 -0.48
CA ALA A 47 -5.65 -13.66 0.66
C ALA A 47 -4.19 -13.90 0.27
N LYS A 48 -3.95 -14.47 -0.91
CA LYS A 48 -2.59 -14.67 -1.44
C LYS A 48 -1.87 -13.34 -1.69
N ALA A 49 -2.56 -12.36 -2.29
CA ALA A 49 -2.01 -11.02 -2.53
C ALA A 49 -1.60 -10.31 -1.22
N TRP A 50 -2.45 -10.43 -0.22
CA TRP A 50 -2.17 -9.91 1.12
C TRP A 50 -0.98 -10.62 1.76
N ALA A 51 -0.97 -11.95 1.78
CA ALA A 51 0.08 -12.76 2.38
C ALA A 51 1.44 -12.50 1.73
N ILE A 52 1.53 -12.48 0.39
CA ILE A 52 2.80 -12.22 -0.31
C ILE A 52 3.31 -10.79 -0.08
N THR A 53 2.41 -9.81 0.03
CA THR A 53 2.81 -8.44 0.32
C THR A 53 3.40 -8.31 1.72
N LEU A 54 2.83 -8.96 2.72
CA LEU A 54 3.35 -8.97 4.08
C LEU A 54 4.68 -9.75 4.15
N ALA A 55 4.76 -10.93 3.54
CA ALA A 55 5.97 -11.74 3.51
C ALA A 55 7.13 -10.99 2.83
N ALA A 56 6.87 -10.34 1.71
CA ALA A 56 7.88 -9.52 1.03
C ALA A 56 8.30 -8.30 1.86
N GLY A 57 7.36 -7.66 2.56
CA GLY A 57 7.65 -6.56 3.48
C GLY A 57 8.50 -7.00 4.68
N ALA A 58 8.33 -8.23 5.14
CA ALA A 58 9.10 -8.81 6.26
C ALA A 58 10.59 -8.96 5.93
N LEU A 59 10.98 -8.99 4.67
CA LEU A 59 12.39 -8.98 4.24
C LEU A 59 13.12 -7.69 4.63
N GLY A 60 12.39 -6.62 4.97
CA GLY A 60 12.97 -5.37 5.46
C GLY A 60 13.63 -4.48 4.40
N GLU A 61 13.42 -4.77 3.11
CA GLU A 61 13.98 -4.00 1.99
C GLU A 61 13.31 -2.62 1.83
N TRP A 62 12.18 -2.41 2.48
CA TRP A 62 11.43 -1.15 2.51
C TRP A 62 10.56 -1.04 3.75
N ASN A 63 10.15 0.16 4.07
CA ASN A 63 9.18 0.41 5.13
C ASN A 63 7.73 0.51 4.60
N LEU A 64 6.79 0.62 5.52
CA LEU A 64 5.37 0.72 5.20
C LEU A 64 5.03 1.94 4.31
N ASP A 65 5.70 3.08 4.53
CA ASP A 65 5.45 4.29 3.77
C ASP A 65 5.93 4.18 2.32
N ILE A 66 7.04 3.49 2.08
CA ILE A 66 7.50 3.16 0.73
C ILE A 66 6.47 2.26 0.03
N SER A 67 5.96 1.24 0.72
CA SER A 67 4.91 0.36 0.17
C SER A 67 3.64 1.13 -0.21
N ARG A 68 3.21 2.09 0.62
CA ARG A 68 2.06 2.97 0.34
C ARG A 68 2.34 3.88 -0.84
N HIS A 69 3.52 4.48 -0.88
CA HIS A 69 3.95 5.36 -1.98
C HIS A 69 3.89 4.65 -3.33
N TYR A 70 4.32 3.40 -3.43
CA TYR A 70 4.25 2.66 -4.69
C TYR A 70 2.82 2.45 -5.19
N ARG A 71 1.84 2.32 -4.29
CA ARG A 71 0.41 2.32 -4.67
C ARG A 71 -0.04 3.67 -5.21
N GLU A 72 0.40 4.76 -4.59
CA GLU A 72 0.11 6.12 -5.03
C GLU A 72 0.77 6.47 -6.38
N CYS A 73 1.87 5.80 -6.73
CA CYS A 73 2.57 5.98 -8.00
C CYS A 73 1.99 5.15 -9.15
N LEU A 74 0.94 4.36 -8.93
CA LEU A 74 0.25 3.69 -10.03
C LEU A 74 -0.31 4.73 -11.02
N PRO A 75 -0.37 4.39 -12.33
CA PRO A 75 -1.04 5.25 -13.29
C PRO A 75 -2.44 5.62 -12.79
N PRO A 76 -2.91 6.87 -12.96
CA PRO A 76 -4.17 7.32 -12.39
C PRO A 76 -5.36 6.48 -12.80
N LYS A 77 -5.39 6.04 -14.06
CA LYS A 77 -6.44 5.19 -14.59
C LYS A 77 -6.46 3.84 -13.85
N ASP A 78 -5.29 3.26 -13.63
CA ASP A 78 -5.16 1.99 -12.92
C ASP A 78 -5.49 2.16 -11.43
N TYR A 79 -4.99 3.24 -10.81
CA TYR A 79 -5.31 3.54 -9.42
C TYR A 79 -6.81 3.67 -9.16
N ILE A 80 -7.55 4.27 -10.09
CA ILE A 80 -9.01 4.43 -9.95
C ILE A 80 -9.74 3.11 -10.22
N ASN A 81 -9.35 2.36 -11.25
CA ASN A 81 -10.10 1.22 -11.73
C ASN A 81 -9.75 -0.10 -11.02
N PHE A 82 -8.54 -0.21 -10.47
CA PHE A 82 -8.14 -1.41 -9.76
C PHE A 82 -8.89 -1.58 -8.44
N SER A 83 -9.28 -2.81 -8.15
CA SER A 83 -9.73 -3.22 -6.84
C SER A 83 -8.59 -3.05 -5.80
N TYR A 84 -8.94 -3.17 -4.53
CA TYR A 84 -7.98 -3.00 -3.44
C TYR A 84 -6.74 -3.89 -3.57
N TYR A 85 -6.94 -5.19 -3.80
CA TYR A 85 -5.83 -6.15 -3.90
C TYR A 85 -5.10 -6.10 -5.24
N GLU A 86 -5.75 -5.68 -6.33
CA GLU A 86 -5.05 -5.40 -7.59
C GLU A 86 -4.05 -4.25 -7.43
N LYS A 87 -4.41 -3.18 -6.71
CA LYS A 87 -3.48 -2.10 -6.37
C LYS A 87 -2.28 -2.61 -5.57
N TRP A 88 -2.53 -3.52 -4.63
CA TRP A 88 -1.46 -4.11 -3.82
C TRP A 88 -0.48 -4.92 -4.67
N LEU A 89 -0.98 -5.81 -5.53
CA LEU A 89 -0.13 -6.63 -6.39
C LEU A 89 0.64 -5.79 -7.41
N ALA A 90 -0.03 -4.84 -8.07
CA ALA A 90 0.64 -3.98 -9.05
C ALA A 90 1.76 -3.14 -8.42
N ALA A 91 1.51 -2.56 -7.26
CA ALA A 91 2.51 -1.80 -6.52
C ALA A 91 3.65 -2.69 -6.00
N LEU A 92 3.33 -3.86 -5.47
CA LEU A 92 4.34 -4.82 -5.02
C LEU A 92 5.24 -5.27 -6.18
N THR A 93 4.67 -5.58 -7.33
CA THR A 93 5.42 -5.97 -8.53
C THR A 93 6.44 -4.89 -8.92
N ASN A 94 6.00 -3.63 -8.99
CA ASN A 94 6.89 -2.52 -9.29
C ASN A 94 7.99 -2.36 -8.24
N LEU A 95 7.64 -2.52 -6.97
CA LEU A 95 8.57 -2.40 -5.85
C LEU A 95 9.63 -3.51 -5.87
N LEU A 96 9.24 -4.75 -6.10
CA LEU A 96 10.15 -5.89 -6.19
C LEU A 96 11.17 -5.73 -7.32
N ILE A 97 10.73 -5.21 -8.48
CA ILE A 97 11.59 -4.96 -9.63
C ILE A 97 12.57 -3.82 -9.34
N ASP A 98 12.09 -2.72 -8.77
CA ASP A 98 12.95 -1.57 -8.46
C ASP A 98 13.98 -1.90 -7.38
N LYS A 99 13.63 -2.76 -6.44
CA LYS A 99 14.55 -3.29 -5.42
C LYS A 99 15.44 -4.42 -5.94
N LYS A 100 15.27 -4.81 -7.19
CA LYS A 100 16.05 -5.88 -7.85
C LYS A 100 15.91 -7.24 -7.17
N LEU A 101 14.78 -7.47 -6.46
CA LEU A 101 14.46 -8.77 -5.89
C LEU A 101 13.96 -9.74 -6.95
N ILE A 102 13.33 -9.22 -7.99
CA ILE A 102 13.00 -9.93 -9.22
C ILE A 102 13.39 -9.07 -10.43
N SER A 103 13.70 -9.70 -11.53
CA SER A 103 13.88 -9.01 -12.81
C SER A 103 12.60 -8.99 -13.63
N LEU A 104 12.49 -8.01 -14.53
CA LEU A 104 11.37 -7.95 -15.46
C LEU A 104 11.33 -9.17 -16.40
N SER A 105 12.50 -9.70 -16.76
CA SER A 105 12.61 -10.89 -17.61
C SER A 105 12.05 -12.13 -16.92
N GLU A 106 12.43 -12.36 -15.66
CA GLU A 106 11.87 -13.44 -14.85
C GLU A 106 10.36 -13.32 -14.73
N LEU A 107 9.85 -12.13 -14.37
CA LEU A 107 8.40 -11.93 -14.28
C LEU A 107 7.70 -12.28 -15.58
N LYS A 108 8.20 -11.83 -16.73
CA LYS A 108 7.62 -12.14 -18.04
C LYS A 108 7.63 -13.63 -18.37
N GLU A 109 8.75 -14.30 -18.06
CA GLU A 109 8.88 -15.74 -18.25
C GLU A 109 7.84 -16.51 -17.42
N TYR A 110 7.71 -16.17 -16.14
CA TYR A 110 6.75 -16.83 -15.25
C TYR A 110 5.30 -16.54 -15.63
N VAL A 111 4.97 -15.31 -16.03
CA VAL A 111 3.62 -14.98 -16.53
C VAL A 111 3.30 -15.79 -17.78
N SER A 112 4.22 -15.85 -18.74
CA SER A 112 4.04 -16.60 -19.97
C SER A 112 3.90 -18.11 -19.69
N ALA A 113 4.69 -18.65 -18.77
CA ALA A 113 4.59 -20.04 -18.35
C ALA A 113 3.23 -20.34 -17.68
N ALA A 114 2.71 -19.38 -16.89
CA ALA A 114 1.39 -19.49 -16.27
C ALA A 114 0.28 -19.52 -17.32
N GLU A 115 0.32 -18.60 -18.29
CA GLU A 115 -0.66 -18.51 -19.39
C GLU A 115 -0.66 -19.78 -20.24
N ASN A 116 0.49 -20.40 -20.45
CA ASN A 116 0.65 -21.63 -21.23
C ASN A 116 0.47 -22.93 -20.41
N GLY A 117 0.19 -22.83 -19.12
CA GLY A 117 0.03 -23.99 -18.24
C GLY A 117 1.33 -24.79 -18.00
N THR A 118 2.50 -24.18 -18.25
CA THR A 118 3.82 -24.81 -18.13
C THR A 118 4.59 -24.39 -16.87
N LEU A 119 3.91 -23.75 -15.91
CA LEU A 119 4.51 -23.38 -14.63
C LEU A 119 5.10 -24.60 -13.92
N LYS A 120 6.39 -24.52 -13.61
CA LYS A 120 7.04 -25.50 -12.75
C LYS A 120 6.50 -25.37 -11.33
N LYS A 121 6.08 -26.47 -10.73
CA LYS A 121 5.84 -26.53 -9.29
C LYS A 121 7.20 -26.65 -8.61
N PHE A 122 7.48 -25.72 -7.71
CA PHE A 122 8.66 -25.84 -6.84
C PHE A 122 8.37 -26.90 -5.76
N SER A 123 9.35 -27.75 -5.50
CA SER A 123 9.33 -28.59 -4.29
C SER A 123 9.89 -27.78 -3.11
N ASP A 124 9.54 -28.15 -1.90
CA ASP A 124 10.08 -27.51 -0.68
C ASP A 124 11.61 -27.57 -0.62
N ASN A 125 12.23 -28.56 -1.29
CA ASN A 125 13.67 -28.72 -1.36
C ASN A 125 14.36 -27.74 -2.32
N ASP A 126 13.62 -27.14 -3.25
CA ASP A 126 14.14 -26.16 -4.21
C ASP A 126 14.16 -24.75 -3.65
N ILE A 127 13.55 -24.52 -2.47
CA ILE A 127 13.37 -23.22 -1.88
C ILE A 127 14.45 -22.99 -0.81
N LYS A 128 15.37 -22.06 -1.06
CA LYS A 128 16.25 -21.53 -0.04
C LYS A 128 15.56 -20.36 0.67
N LEU A 129 15.16 -20.60 1.91
CA LEU A 129 14.57 -19.53 2.72
C LEU A 129 15.66 -18.53 3.14
N ASP A 130 15.36 -17.23 2.95
CA ASP A 130 16.13 -16.15 3.55
C ASP A 130 15.95 -16.19 5.08
N GLN A 131 16.99 -15.83 5.84
CA GLN A 131 16.96 -15.81 7.31
C GLN A 131 15.88 -14.85 7.87
N ARG A 132 15.47 -13.87 7.09
CA ARG A 132 14.43 -12.89 7.42
C ARG A 132 13.01 -13.40 7.12
N THR A 133 12.89 -14.57 6.50
CA THR A 133 11.59 -15.15 6.15
C THR A 133 10.77 -15.50 7.37
N TRP A 134 9.53 -15.02 7.42
CA TRP A 134 8.59 -15.45 8.45
C TRP A 134 8.17 -16.90 8.22
N LEU A 135 8.36 -17.73 9.20
CA LEU A 135 7.87 -19.10 9.17
C LEU A 135 6.38 -19.11 9.52
N ALA A 136 5.61 -20.01 8.92
CA ALA A 136 4.16 -20.10 9.12
C ALA A 136 3.77 -20.18 10.62
N LYS A 137 4.57 -20.89 11.44
CA LYS A 137 4.38 -21.00 12.89
C LYS A 137 4.48 -19.68 13.65
N ASP A 138 5.22 -18.70 13.10
CA ASP A 138 5.50 -17.42 13.76
C ASP A 138 4.56 -16.30 13.30
N VAL A 139 3.84 -16.50 12.17
CA VAL A 139 2.99 -15.47 11.56
C VAL A 139 1.92 -14.97 12.51
N GLN A 140 1.18 -15.89 13.17
CA GLN A 140 0.10 -15.50 14.08
C GLN A 140 0.62 -14.66 15.24
N LYS A 141 1.74 -15.05 15.84
CA LYS A 141 2.38 -14.30 16.94
C LYS A 141 2.83 -12.93 16.47
N THR A 142 3.50 -12.86 15.32
CA THR A 142 4.06 -11.62 14.79
C THR A 142 2.96 -10.63 14.41
N LEU A 143 1.92 -11.08 13.72
CA LEU A 143 0.80 -10.21 13.32
C LEU A 143 -0.10 -9.85 14.51
N GLY A 144 -0.29 -10.75 15.46
CA GLY A 144 -1.10 -10.50 16.65
C GLY A 144 -0.43 -9.54 17.64
N TRP A 145 0.90 -9.46 17.63
CA TRP A 145 1.61 -8.50 18.47
C TRP A 145 1.40 -7.06 17.99
N GLY A 146 1.25 -6.82 16.69
CA GLY A 146 1.12 -5.50 16.08
C GLY A 146 2.26 -4.57 16.51
N GLY A 147 2.95 -3.94 15.63
CA GLY A 147 3.95 -2.94 16.04
C GLY A 147 3.23 -1.71 16.64
N PRO A 148 3.46 -1.32 17.89
CA PRO A 148 2.90 -0.07 18.40
C PRO A 148 3.38 1.08 17.51
N SER A 149 2.45 1.89 17.05
CA SER A 149 2.78 3.09 16.26
C SER A 149 3.25 4.25 17.14
N ILE A 150 2.97 4.18 18.44
CA ILE A 150 3.37 5.16 19.42
C ILE A 150 4.88 5.05 19.67
N ARG A 151 5.56 6.17 19.61
CA ARG A 151 7.00 6.27 19.86
C ARG A 151 7.28 7.15 21.06
N ASP A 152 8.19 6.74 21.91
CA ASP A 152 8.71 7.58 22.96
C ASP A 152 9.57 8.69 22.35
N THR A 153 9.21 9.93 22.63
CA THR A 153 9.95 11.10 22.19
C THR A 153 9.85 12.19 23.28
N ASN A 154 10.92 12.94 23.42
CA ASN A 154 10.97 14.10 24.30
C ASN A 154 10.36 15.35 23.63
N ALA A 155 9.81 15.24 22.44
CA ALA A 155 9.19 16.35 21.73
C ALA A 155 7.86 16.74 22.41
N SER A 156 7.73 17.99 22.78
CA SER A 156 6.47 18.55 23.25
C SER A 156 5.57 18.90 22.05
N PRO A 157 4.24 18.81 22.20
CA PRO A 157 3.32 19.29 21.19
C PRO A 157 3.57 20.76 20.87
N VAL A 158 3.58 21.10 19.58
CA VAL A 158 3.74 22.48 19.12
C VAL A 158 2.45 23.28 19.28
N PHE A 159 1.30 22.60 19.24
CA PHE A 159 -0.03 23.20 19.34
C PHE A 159 -0.72 22.73 20.62
N ASN A 160 -1.63 23.57 21.12
CA ASN A 160 -2.50 23.23 22.24
C ASN A 160 -3.90 22.86 21.74
N ILE A 161 -4.65 22.10 22.54
CA ILE A 161 -6.07 21.86 22.29
C ILE A 161 -6.81 23.20 22.30
N GLY A 162 -7.61 23.44 21.27
CA GLY A 162 -8.33 24.69 21.06
C GLY A 162 -7.63 25.68 20.12
N ASP A 163 -6.35 25.47 19.78
CA ASP A 163 -5.64 26.34 18.84
C ASP A 163 -6.28 26.29 17.46
N LYS A 164 -6.46 27.47 16.85
CA LYS A 164 -6.84 27.58 15.45
C LYS A 164 -5.62 27.40 14.58
N VAL A 165 -5.71 26.47 13.65
CA VAL A 165 -4.64 26.11 12.73
C VAL A 165 -5.13 26.14 11.30
N ILE A 166 -4.22 26.26 10.34
CA ILE A 166 -4.48 26.07 8.94
C ILE A 166 -3.62 24.91 8.43
N THR A 167 -4.25 23.97 7.72
CA THR A 167 -3.52 22.87 7.09
C THR A 167 -2.64 23.42 5.98
N GLN A 168 -1.45 22.85 5.84
CA GLN A 168 -0.52 23.27 4.81
C GLN A 168 -1.12 23.06 3.40
N ASN A 169 -0.78 23.94 2.48
CA ASN A 169 -0.95 23.67 1.07
C ASN A 169 0.04 22.58 0.65
N TYR A 170 -0.32 21.84 -0.41
CA TYR A 170 0.46 20.70 -0.84
C TYR A 170 1.95 21.02 -1.00
N ASN A 171 2.72 20.30 -0.20
CA ASN A 171 4.11 20.01 -0.46
C ASN A 171 4.28 18.49 -0.45
N PRO A 172 5.11 17.92 -1.33
CA PRO A 172 5.50 16.52 -1.20
C PRO A 172 5.97 16.28 0.23
N ASN A 173 5.53 15.21 0.83
CA ASN A 173 5.92 14.87 2.20
C ASN A 173 7.39 14.46 2.22
N LYS A 174 8.27 15.44 2.40
CA LYS A 174 9.72 15.26 2.32
C LYS A 174 10.29 14.50 3.52
N ASP A 175 9.55 14.52 4.61
CA ASP A 175 9.97 13.95 5.89
C ASP A 175 9.63 12.47 6.02
N ILE A 176 8.85 11.93 5.08
CA ILE A 176 8.47 10.52 5.05
C ILE A 176 9.25 9.82 3.95
N SER A 177 9.98 8.79 4.33
CA SER A 177 10.71 7.94 3.40
C SER A 177 9.76 7.35 2.35
N GLY A 178 10.08 7.56 1.07
CA GLY A 178 9.24 7.14 -0.04
C GLY A 178 8.20 8.16 -0.48
N GLY A 179 8.03 9.28 0.24
CA GLY A 179 7.16 10.38 -0.19
C GLY A 179 5.66 10.09 -0.12
N HIS A 180 5.25 9.14 0.74
CA HIS A 180 3.84 8.82 0.96
C HIS A 180 3.05 10.07 1.38
N THR A 181 1.96 10.35 0.67
CA THR A 181 1.11 11.53 0.93
C THR A 181 0.12 11.23 2.04
N ARG A 182 0.16 12.04 3.11
CA ARG A 182 -0.72 11.90 4.28
C ARG A 182 -1.88 12.88 4.27
N LEU A 183 -1.69 14.08 3.74
CA LEU A 183 -2.72 15.12 3.70
C LEU A 183 -3.48 15.06 2.37
N PRO A 184 -4.77 14.70 2.38
CA PRO A 184 -5.57 14.68 1.17
C PRO A 184 -5.84 16.12 0.67
N LYS A 185 -5.98 16.27 -0.64
CA LYS A 185 -6.13 17.57 -1.29
C LYS A 185 -7.33 18.37 -0.78
N TYR A 186 -8.44 17.71 -0.47
CA TYR A 186 -9.63 18.38 0.07
C TYR A 186 -9.42 19.00 1.45
N ALA A 187 -8.43 18.51 2.21
CA ALA A 187 -8.09 19.01 3.52
C ALA A 187 -6.99 20.08 3.52
N MET A 188 -6.42 20.41 2.35
CA MET A 188 -5.35 21.42 2.24
C MET A 188 -5.88 22.84 2.36
N GLY A 189 -5.10 23.71 2.99
CA GLY A 189 -5.44 25.13 3.17
C GLY A 189 -6.74 25.37 3.94
N ARG A 190 -7.17 24.40 4.74
CA ARG A 190 -8.39 24.51 5.55
C ARG A 190 -8.08 24.99 6.96
N VAL A 191 -8.95 25.85 7.47
CA VAL A 191 -8.90 26.25 8.87
C VAL A 191 -9.56 25.17 9.72
N GLY A 192 -8.91 24.81 10.79
CA GLY A 192 -9.38 23.84 11.77
C GLY A 192 -9.05 24.26 13.19
N VAL A 193 -9.47 23.46 14.14
CA VAL A 193 -9.14 23.62 15.57
C VAL A 193 -8.54 22.30 16.05
N ILE A 194 -7.48 22.39 16.84
CA ILE A 194 -6.89 21.20 17.47
C ILE A 194 -7.89 20.63 18.48
N HIS A 195 -8.37 19.44 18.23
CA HIS A 195 -9.38 18.77 19.06
C HIS A 195 -8.73 17.88 20.12
N SER A 196 -7.73 17.11 19.71
CA SER A 196 -7.06 16.16 20.61
C SER A 196 -5.60 15.98 20.20
N TYR A 197 -4.83 15.48 21.14
CA TYR A 197 -3.44 15.07 20.95
C TYR A 197 -3.32 13.57 21.21
N ASN A 198 -2.90 12.84 20.20
CA ASN A 198 -2.89 11.37 20.19
C ASN A 198 -1.48 10.77 20.37
N ASN A 199 -0.60 11.47 21.06
CA ASN A 199 0.81 11.13 21.23
C ASN A 199 1.64 11.15 19.93
N ASN A 200 2.89 10.75 20.03
CA ASN A 200 3.83 10.72 18.92
C ASN A 200 3.76 9.36 18.20
N HIS A 201 3.71 9.39 16.88
CA HIS A 201 3.62 8.22 16.02
C HIS A 201 4.79 8.12 15.04
#